data_e9016f163859e84ac32a21532caa69dc
#
_entry.id   e9016f163859e84ac32a21532caa69dc
#
_cell.length_a   1.000
_cell.length_b   1.000
_cell.length_c   1.000
_cell.angle_alpha   90.00
_cell.angle_beta   90.00
_cell.angle_gamma   90.00
#
_symmetry.space_group_name_H-M   'P 1'
#
loop_
_entity.id
_entity.type
_entity.pdbx_description
1 polymer ?
#
loop_
_entity_poly.entity_id
_entity_poly.type
_entity_poly.pdbx_seq_one_letter_code
_entity_poly.pdbx_strand_id
1 'polypeptide(L)'
;MLAFGPLYSDPGLYRVWDDRWWAPHQASECPCLHHQVRLEWPTDLAVNPMDNSLYVLDNNVVLQISENHQVRIVAGRPMHCQVPGIDHFLLSKVAVHATLESATALAVSHNGVLYIAETDEKKINRIRQVTTSGEISLVAGAPSGCDCKNDANCDCFSGDDGYAKDAKLNIPSSLAVCADGELYVADLGNIRIRFIRKNKPFLNTQNMYELSSPIDQELYLFDTSGKHLYTQSLPTGDYLYNFTYTGDGDVTLITDNNGNMVNVRRDSTGMPLWLVVPDGQVYWVTMGTNSALKSVTTQGHELAMMTYHGNSGLLATKSNENGWTTFYE
;
A
#
# COMPACT_ATOMS: atom_id res chain seq x y z
N MET A 1 -17.29 -23.95 32.55
CA MET A 1 -18.19 -25.08 32.22
C MET A 1 -19.33 -24.49 31.42
N LEU A 2 -19.22 -24.53 30.10
CA LEU A 2 -20.25 -24.05 29.18
C LEU A 2 -21.34 -25.09 29.10
N ALA A 3 -22.53 -24.75 29.55
CA ALA A 3 -23.70 -25.59 29.40
C ALA A 3 -24.28 -25.34 27.99
N PHE A 4 -24.02 -26.24 27.06
CA PHE A 4 -24.76 -26.30 25.81
C PHE A 4 -26.18 -26.76 26.13
N GLY A 5 -27.16 -25.88 25.98
CA GLY A 5 -28.55 -26.24 25.93
C GLY A 5 -28.84 -27.06 24.67
N PRO A 6 -29.89 -27.90 24.65
CA PRO A 6 -30.17 -28.82 23.56
C PRO A 6 -30.40 -28.06 22.24
N LEU A 7 -29.68 -28.49 21.19
CA LEU A 7 -29.87 -28.08 19.81
C LEU A 7 -31.33 -28.39 19.38
N TYR A 8 -32.17 -27.37 19.40
CA TYR A 8 -33.45 -27.38 18.67
C TYR A 8 -33.18 -26.81 17.30
N SER A 9 -33.21 -27.62 16.30
CA SER A 9 -33.08 -27.25 14.89
C SER A 9 -34.43 -26.70 14.41
N ASP A 10 -34.64 -25.40 14.54
CA ASP A 10 -35.68 -24.70 13.84
C ASP A 10 -35.00 -23.79 12.79
N PRO A 11 -35.07 -24.10 11.49
CA PRO A 11 -34.37 -23.36 10.45
C PRO A 11 -35.11 -22.05 10.11
N GLY A 12 -35.04 -21.06 10.96
CA GLY A 12 -35.66 -19.76 10.70
C GLY A 12 -35.69 -18.78 11.87
N LEU A 13 -35.31 -19.21 13.06
CA LEU A 13 -35.28 -18.33 14.22
C LEU A 13 -33.86 -17.91 14.58
N TYR A 14 -33.50 -16.68 14.31
CA TYR A 14 -32.29 -16.06 14.85
C TYR A 14 -32.51 -15.77 16.34
N ARG A 15 -31.59 -16.22 17.17
CA ARG A 15 -31.58 -15.91 18.60
C ARG A 15 -30.42 -15.00 18.92
N VAL A 16 -30.67 -13.95 19.69
CA VAL A 16 -29.62 -13.13 20.28
C VAL A 16 -29.14 -13.82 21.55
N TRP A 17 -27.88 -14.14 21.62
CA TRP A 17 -27.22 -14.71 22.80
C TRP A 17 -26.48 -13.59 23.50
N ASP A 18 -26.63 -13.50 24.85
CA ASP A 18 -25.88 -12.60 25.72
C ASP A 18 -24.75 -13.41 26.35
N ASP A 19 -23.58 -13.41 25.71
CA ASP A 19 -22.38 -14.00 26.30
C ASP A 19 -21.71 -12.95 27.21
N ARG A 20 -22.16 -12.93 28.46
CA ARG A 20 -21.54 -12.10 29.50
C ARG A 20 -20.22 -12.72 29.93
N TRP A 21 -19.15 -12.14 29.45
CA TRP A 21 -17.79 -12.46 29.90
C TRP A 21 -17.53 -11.73 31.22
N TRP A 22 -17.67 -12.42 32.33
CA TRP A 22 -17.46 -11.85 33.66
C TRP A 22 -16.28 -12.46 34.35
N ALA A 23 -15.26 -11.67 34.73
CA ALA A 23 -14.46 -11.88 35.93
C ALA A 23 -13.77 -10.61 36.41
N PRO A 24 -13.61 -10.46 37.72
CA PRO A 24 -12.93 -9.29 38.28
C PRO A 24 -11.42 -9.37 38.06
N HIS A 25 -10.86 -8.32 37.53
CA HIS A 25 -9.43 -8.18 37.28
C HIS A 25 -8.69 -7.60 38.47
N GLN A 26 -7.57 -8.23 38.81
CA GLN A 26 -6.49 -7.54 39.49
C GLN A 26 -5.55 -6.92 38.45
N ALA A 27 -5.47 -5.60 38.44
CA ALA A 27 -4.81 -4.77 37.46
C ALA A 27 -3.27 -4.77 37.52
N SER A 28 -2.60 -5.88 37.85
CA SER A 28 -1.17 -5.89 38.16
C SER A 28 -0.25 -6.56 37.14
N GLU A 29 -0.77 -7.18 36.09
CA GLU A 29 0.07 -7.92 35.14
C GLU A 29 -0.13 -7.46 33.69
N CYS A 30 0.87 -6.79 33.13
CA CYS A 30 1.08 -6.59 31.72
C CYS A 30 2.17 -7.56 31.21
N PRO A 31 1.88 -8.39 30.16
CA PRO A 31 0.68 -8.39 29.33
C PRO A 31 -0.48 -9.10 30.00
N CYS A 32 -1.69 -8.62 29.77
CA CYS A 32 -2.91 -9.27 30.25
C CYS A 32 -3.06 -10.63 29.58
N LEU A 33 -2.47 -11.65 30.19
CA LEU A 33 -2.53 -13.03 29.74
C LEU A 33 -3.80 -13.66 30.30
N HIS A 34 -4.66 -14.07 29.41
CA HIS A 34 -5.58 -15.18 29.54
C HIS A 34 -6.61 -15.17 30.67
N HIS A 35 -7.82 -15.45 30.32
CA HIS A 35 -8.98 -15.77 31.13
C HIS A 35 -9.78 -14.54 31.59
N GLN A 36 -10.81 -14.22 30.81
CA GLN A 36 -11.86 -13.29 31.19
C GLN A 36 -11.54 -11.82 30.92
N VAL A 37 -11.37 -11.49 29.65
CA VAL A 37 -11.26 -10.09 29.22
C VAL A 37 -12.63 -9.42 29.36
N ARG A 38 -12.71 -8.39 30.19
CA ARG A 38 -13.86 -7.51 30.22
C ARG A 38 -13.69 -6.47 29.09
N LEU A 39 -14.64 -6.43 28.17
CA LEU A 39 -14.70 -5.37 27.17
C LEU A 39 -15.08 -4.05 27.85
N GLU A 40 -14.40 -2.97 27.48
CA GLU A 40 -14.65 -1.63 28.01
C GLU A 40 -15.59 -0.84 27.11
N TRP A 41 -15.27 -0.81 25.82
CA TRP A 41 -16.02 -0.04 24.81
C TRP A 41 -15.88 -0.67 23.42
N PRO A 42 -16.54 -1.81 23.15
CA PRO A 42 -16.46 -2.46 21.84
C PRO A 42 -17.18 -1.62 20.78
N THR A 43 -16.46 -1.27 19.72
CA THR A 43 -16.94 -0.38 18.66
C THR A 43 -17.09 -1.05 17.32
N ASP A 44 -16.30 -2.09 17.02
CA ASP A 44 -16.35 -2.79 15.74
C ASP A 44 -15.91 -4.23 15.85
N LEU A 45 -16.34 -5.05 14.86
CA LEU A 45 -16.08 -6.48 14.79
C LEU A 45 -15.67 -6.87 13.37
N ALA A 46 -14.72 -7.80 13.25
CA ALA A 46 -14.35 -8.39 11.96
C ALA A 46 -14.04 -9.88 12.12
N VAL A 47 -14.50 -10.71 11.20
CA VAL A 47 -14.20 -12.14 11.18
C VAL A 47 -13.03 -12.41 10.26
N ASN A 48 -12.05 -13.18 10.72
CA ASN A 48 -10.95 -13.66 9.90
C ASN A 48 -11.41 -14.87 9.06
N PRO A 49 -11.45 -14.77 7.75
CA PRO A 49 -11.92 -15.86 6.90
C PRO A 49 -10.95 -17.05 6.82
N MET A 50 -9.72 -16.93 7.33
CA MET A 50 -8.74 -18.02 7.34
C MET A 50 -8.99 -19.05 8.46
N ASP A 51 -9.38 -18.58 9.64
CA ASP A 51 -9.45 -19.40 10.86
C ASP A 51 -10.74 -19.17 11.67
N ASN A 52 -11.72 -18.43 11.10
CA ASN A 52 -12.99 -18.04 11.73
C ASN A 52 -12.81 -17.31 13.07
N SER A 53 -11.62 -16.84 13.41
CA SER A 53 -11.43 -16.04 14.62
C SER A 53 -12.15 -14.70 14.50
N LEU A 54 -12.70 -14.23 15.62
CA LEU A 54 -13.35 -12.94 15.72
C LEU A 54 -12.36 -11.89 16.22
N TYR A 55 -12.22 -10.80 15.48
CA TYR A 55 -11.51 -9.61 15.93
C TYR A 55 -12.51 -8.61 16.51
N VAL A 56 -12.18 -8.06 17.67
CA VAL A 56 -13.01 -7.09 18.40
C VAL A 56 -12.18 -5.85 18.62
N LEU A 57 -12.68 -4.71 18.15
CA LEU A 57 -12.12 -3.42 18.49
C LEU A 57 -12.75 -2.96 19.80
N ASP A 58 -11.95 -2.89 20.85
CA ASP A 58 -12.37 -2.44 22.16
C ASP A 58 -11.55 -1.23 22.56
N ASN A 59 -12.13 -0.04 22.40
CA ASN A 59 -11.45 1.23 22.61
C ASN A 59 -10.19 1.34 21.72
N ASN A 60 -9.00 1.31 22.31
CA ASN A 60 -7.71 1.41 21.61
C ASN A 60 -6.93 0.07 21.61
N VAL A 61 -7.64 -1.03 21.65
CA VAL A 61 -7.08 -2.38 21.64
C VAL A 61 -7.86 -3.25 20.65
N VAL A 62 -7.17 -4.07 19.92
CA VAL A 62 -7.80 -5.11 19.10
C VAL A 62 -7.55 -6.46 19.73
N LEU A 63 -8.63 -7.14 20.04
CA LEU A 63 -8.63 -8.51 20.60
C LEU A 63 -8.93 -9.49 19.48
N GLN A 64 -8.30 -10.66 19.53
CA GLN A 64 -8.66 -11.81 18.72
C GLN A 64 -9.23 -12.90 19.62
N ILE A 65 -10.41 -13.39 19.27
CA ILE A 65 -11.07 -14.52 19.91
C ILE A 65 -11.03 -15.67 18.93
N SER A 66 -10.28 -16.72 19.27
CA SER A 66 -10.15 -17.92 18.44
C SER A 66 -11.34 -18.88 18.62
N GLU A 67 -11.52 -19.86 17.73
CA GLU A 67 -12.60 -20.86 17.81
C GLU A 67 -12.63 -21.62 19.13
N ASN A 68 -11.48 -21.83 19.77
CA ASN A 68 -11.37 -22.46 21.08
C ASN A 68 -11.55 -21.48 22.24
N HIS A 69 -12.15 -20.31 21.99
CA HIS A 69 -12.45 -19.24 22.95
C HIS A 69 -11.23 -18.65 23.67
N GLN A 70 -10.05 -18.78 23.10
CA GLN A 70 -8.87 -18.10 23.62
C GLN A 70 -8.87 -16.66 23.12
N VAL A 71 -8.60 -15.72 24.04
CA VAL A 71 -8.53 -14.29 23.75
C VAL A 71 -7.10 -13.82 23.84
N ARG A 72 -6.65 -13.08 22.84
CA ARG A 72 -5.34 -12.42 22.86
C ARG A 72 -5.42 -11.01 22.29
N ILE A 73 -4.53 -10.13 22.75
CA ILE A 73 -4.33 -8.84 22.12
C ILE A 73 -3.51 -9.03 20.85
N VAL A 74 -3.96 -8.44 19.74
CA VAL A 74 -3.27 -8.48 18.45
C VAL A 74 -2.74 -7.11 18.03
N ALA A 75 -3.34 -6.02 18.51
CA ALA A 75 -2.84 -4.67 18.31
C ALA A 75 -3.30 -3.74 19.44
N GLY A 76 -2.54 -2.69 19.66
CA GLY A 76 -2.84 -1.71 20.68
C GLY A 76 -2.33 -2.10 22.07
N ARG A 77 -2.39 -1.13 22.98
CA ARG A 77 -1.98 -1.29 24.39
C ARG A 77 -3.11 -0.85 25.30
N PRO A 78 -3.51 -1.68 26.26
CA PRO A 78 -4.45 -1.24 27.29
C PRO A 78 -3.94 0.00 28.00
N MET A 79 -4.83 0.94 28.32
CA MET A 79 -4.49 2.22 28.97
C MET A 79 -3.70 2.04 30.28
N HIS A 80 -4.04 1.01 31.06
CA HIS A 80 -3.37 0.68 32.33
C HIS A 80 -1.97 0.07 32.17
N CYS A 81 -1.56 -0.29 30.95
CA CYS A 81 -0.23 -0.80 30.62
C CYS A 81 0.73 0.30 30.12
N GLN A 82 0.40 1.56 30.30
CA GLN A 82 1.28 2.67 29.94
C GLN A 82 2.46 2.72 30.91
N VAL A 83 3.67 2.59 30.39
CA VAL A 83 4.90 2.81 31.15
C VAL A 83 5.21 4.31 31.10
N PRO A 84 5.20 5.02 32.23
CA PRO A 84 5.51 6.45 32.25
C PRO A 84 6.93 6.71 31.69
N GLY A 85 7.05 7.67 30.80
CA GLY A 85 8.34 8.16 30.29
C GLY A 85 8.88 7.47 29.04
N ILE A 86 8.12 6.61 28.36
CA ILE A 86 8.52 6.00 27.09
C ILE A 86 7.61 6.47 25.96
N ASP A 87 7.83 7.68 25.49
CA ASP A 87 7.16 8.22 24.27
C ASP A 87 7.64 7.57 22.97
N HIS A 88 8.56 6.60 23.03
CA HIS A 88 9.18 5.99 21.87
C HIS A 88 8.33 4.89 21.19
N PHE A 89 7.16 4.55 21.73
CA PHE A 89 6.31 3.47 21.18
C PHE A 89 5.45 3.89 19.98
N LEU A 90 5.37 5.17 19.66
CA LEU A 90 4.71 5.64 18.42
C LEU A 90 5.37 5.05 17.15
N LEU A 91 6.62 4.62 17.22
CA LEU A 91 7.41 4.06 16.14
C LEU A 91 7.54 2.53 16.22
N SER A 92 6.89 1.86 17.16
CA SER A 92 6.98 0.41 17.24
C SER A 92 6.36 -0.25 16.01
N LYS A 93 7.14 -1.11 15.35
CA LYS A 93 6.66 -1.98 14.28
C LYS A 93 5.88 -3.18 14.81
N VAL A 94 5.92 -3.48 16.10
CA VAL A 94 5.21 -4.58 16.74
C VAL A 94 3.82 -4.11 17.14
N ALA A 95 2.77 -4.74 16.62
CA ALA A 95 1.39 -4.27 16.76
C ALA A 95 0.90 -4.21 18.21
N VAL A 96 1.27 -5.18 19.06
CA VAL A 96 0.88 -5.22 20.47
C VAL A 96 1.59 -4.17 21.33
N HIS A 97 2.61 -3.52 20.80
CA HIS A 97 3.32 -2.42 21.46
C HIS A 97 2.95 -1.05 20.88
N ALA A 98 2.20 -1.04 19.79
CA ALA A 98 1.78 0.21 19.13
C ALA A 98 0.63 0.85 19.88
N THR A 99 0.65 2.17 20.00
CA THR A 99 -0.51 2.94 20.46
C THR A 99 -1.50 3.05 19.30
N LEU A 100 -2.75 2.66 19.52
CA LEU A 100 -3.87 2.98 18.65
C LEU A 100 -4.53 4.25 19.18
N GLU A 101 -4.73 5.22 18.30
CA GLU A 101 -5.35 6.48 18.66
C GLU A 101 -6.73 6.58 18.04
N SER A 102 -7.76 6.61 18.88
CA SER A 102 -9.17 6.72 18.45
C SER A 102 -9.50 5.77 17.27
N ALA A 103 -9.24 4.49 17.45
CA ALA A 103 -9.56 3.49 16.44
C ALA A 103 -11.08 3.39 16.27
N THR A 104 -11.55 3.37 15.00
CA THR A 104 -12.96 3.47 14.65
C THR A 104 -13.51 2.26 13.92
N ALA A 105 -12.67 1.56 13.15
CA ALA A 105 -13.12 0.44 12.33
C ALA A 105 -12.03 -0.61 12.11
N LEU A 106 -12.47 -1.83 11.88
CA LEU A 106 -11.65 -3.00 11.52
C LEU A 106 -12.09 -3.60 10.19
N ALA A 107 -11.14 -4.21 9.49
CA ALA A 107 -11.43 -5.16 8.42
C ALA A 107 -10.31 -6.21 8.36
N VAL A 108 -10.64 -7.45 8.02
CA VAL A 108 -9.67 -8.55 7.88
C VAL A 108 -9.74 -9.08 6.46
N SER A 109 -8.59 -9.13 5.79
CA SER A 109 -8.49 -9.68 4.44
C SER A 109 -8.53 -11.21 4.47
N HIS A 110 -8.82 -11.83 3.31
CA HIS A 110 -8.85 -13.27 3.17
C HIS A 110 -7.51 -13.98 3.47
N ASN A 111 -6.40 -13.25 3.49
CA ASN A 111 -5.08 -13.76 3.88
C ASN A 111 -4.68 -13.38 5.32
N GLY A 112 -5.65 -12.97 6.15
CA GLY A 112 -5.48 -12.72 7.58
C GLY A 112 -4.82 -11.39 7.95
N VAL A 113 -4.63 -10.46 7.01
CA VAL A 113 -4.12 -9.12 7.32
C VAL A 113 -5.26 -8.29 7.91
N LEU A 114 -5.04 -7.75 9.11
CA LEU A 114 -5.97 -6.86 9.80
C LEU A 114 -5.70 -5.41 9.41
N TYR A 115 -6.76 -4.67 9.05
CA TYR A 115 -6.74 -3.23 8.80
C TYR A 115 -7.48 -2.51 9.91
N ILE A 116 -6.94 -1.36 10.34
CA ILE A 116 -7.46 -0.55 11.45
C ILE A 116 -7.56 0.88 10.96
N ALA A 117 -8.76 1.47 11.02
CA ALA A 117 -8.94 2.90 10.82
C ALA A 117 -8.79 3.63 12.16
N GLU A 118 -8.09 4.76 12.13
CA GLU A 118 -7.87 5.62 13.27
C GLU A 118 -8.21 7.06 12.88
N THR A 119 -8.98 7.73 13.74
CA THR A 119 -9.30 9.14 13.56
C THR A 119 -9.34 9.84 14.90
N ASP A 120 -8.72 10.99 15.01
CA ASP A 120 -8.99 11.92 16.09
C ASP A 120 -9.52 13.25 15.50
N GLU A 121 -10.17 14.04 16.32
CA GLU A 121 -10.77 15.29 15.87
C GLU A 121 -9.73 16.33 15.40
N LYS A 122 -8.44 16.09 15.57
CA LYS A 122 -7.43 17.15 15.42
C LYS A 122 -6.30 16.86 14.45
N LYS A 123 -5.82 15.61 14.28
CA LYS A 123 -4.56 15.38 13.57
C LYS A 123 -4.38 14.00 12.91
N ILE A 124 -5.12 12.98 13.33
CA ILE A 124 -4.89 11.61 12.89
C ILE A 124 -6.09 11.15 12.11
N ASN A 125 -5.88 10.90 10.82
CA ASN A 125 -6.83 10.26 9.95
C ASN A 125 -6.03 9.29 9.10
N ARG A 126 -5.92 8.04 9.54
CA ARG A 126 -5.05 7.06 8.90
C ARG A 126 -5.62 5.66 8.95
N ILE A 127 -5.07 4.81 8.09
CA ILE A 127 -5.33 3.38 8.10
C ILE A 127 -4.00 2.67 8.28
N ARG A 128 -3.95 1.78 9.25
CA ARG A 128 -2.80 0.89 9.46
C ARG A 128 -3.19 -0.54 9.17
N GLN A 129 -2.20 -1.37 8.83
CA GLN A 129 -2.35 -2.81 8.72
C GLN A 129 -1.51 -3.51 9.76
N VAL A 130 -2.01 -4.66 10.21
CA VAL A 130 -1.26 -5.62 11.04
C VAL A 130 -1.13 -6.90 10.24
N THR A 131 0.11 -7.30 9.98
CA THR A 131 0.41 -8.54 9.26
C THR A 131 0.19 -9.76 10.14
N THR A 132 0.11 -10.94 9.55
CA THR A 132 0.03 -12.21 10.31
C THR A 132 1.26 -12.47 11.17
N SER A 133 2.40 -11.82 10.88
CA SER A 133 3.61 -11.82 11.73
C SER A 133 3.53 -10.88 12.94
N GLY A 134 2.45 -10.08 13.06
CA GLY A 134 2.26 -9.12 14.15
C GLY A 134 2.96 -7.77 13.94
N GLU A 135 3.38 -7.46 12.72
CA GLU A 135 3.95 -6.14 12.40
C GLU A 135 2.85 -5.16 12.01
N ILE A 136 2.94 -3.93 12.55
CA ILE A 136 2.04 -2.83 12.21
C ILE A 136 2.72 -1.81 11.31
N SER A 137 2.02 -1.36 10.27
CA SER A 137 2.52 -0.33 9.36
C SER A 137 1.40 0.56 8.81
N LEU A 138 1.78 1.76 8.35
CA LEU A 138 0.86 2.70 7.70
C LEU A 138 0.49 2.21 6.30
N VAL A 139 -0.80 2.23 6.00
CA VAL A 139 -1.35 1.93 4.66
C VAL A 139 -1.77 3.21 3.94
N ALA A 140 -2.53 4.07 4.61
CA ALA A 140 -3.05 5.30 4.05
C ALA A 140 -3.20 6.40 5.11
N GLY A 141 -3.25 7.63 4.65
CA GLY A 141 -3.48 8.80 5.49
C GLY A 141 -2.22 9.61 5.75
N ALA A 142 -2.10 10.76 5.11
CA ALA A 142 -1.09 11.76 5.42
C ALA A 142 -1.44 12.51 6.71
N PRO A 143 -0.46 12.97 7.50
CA PRO A 143 -0.71 13.90 8.58
C PRO A 143 -1.42 15.15 8.04
N SER A 144 -2.64 15.41 8.48
CA SER A 144 -3.40 16.57 8.03
C SER A 144 -4.07 17.26 9.20
N GLY A 145 -3.79 18.53 9.38
CA GLY A 145 -4.53 19.39 10.30
C GLY A 145 -5.85 19.82 9.67
N CYS A 146 -6.81 18.89 9.54
CA CYS A 146 -8.13 19.20 9.01
C CYS A 146 -9.00 19.87 10.07
N ASP A 147 -8.89 21.17 10.25
CA ASP A 147 -9.78 21.96 11.11
C ASP A 147 -10.77 22.78 10.27
N CYS A 148 -11.71 22.08 9.61
CA CYS A 148 -12.74 22.73 8.80
C CYS A 148 -13.80 23.48 9.61
N LYS A 149 -13.77 23.41 10.92
CA LYS A 149 -14.67 24.22 11.77
C LYS A 149 -14.22 25.69 11.84
N ASN A 150 -12.91 25.91 11.72
CA ASN A 150 -12.30 27.23 11.91
C ASN A 150 -11.64 27.79 10.63
N ASP A 151 -11.44 26.98 9.61
CA ASP A 151 -10.82 27.37 8.33
C ASP A 151 -11.76 27.06 7.16
N ALA A 152 -12.30 28.11 6.54
CA ALA A 152 -13.16 27.97 5.36
C ALA A 152 -12.41 27.45 4.12
N ASN A 153 -11.07 27.48 4.11
CA ASN A 153 -10.22 26.97 3.06
C ASN A 153 -9.57 25.64 3.42
N CYS A 154 -10.09 24.94 4.42
CA CYS A 154 -9.56 23.66 4.81
C CYS A 154 -9.61 22.66 3.66
N ASP A 155 -8.46 22.07 3.35
CA ASP A 155 -8.34 21.00 2.36
C ASP A 155 -8.07 19.68 3.10
N CYS A 156 -9.16 18.98 3.43
CA CYS A 156 -9.13 17.67 4.08
C CYS A 156 -9.18 16.52 3.08
N PHE A 157 -9.20 16.83 1.80
CA PHE A 157 -9.29 15.86 0.72
C PHE A 157 -8.18 16.09 -0.30
N SER A 158 -7.34 15.07 -0.50
CA SER A 158 -6.36 15.04 -1.61
C SER A 158 -5.78 13.64 -1.79
N GLY A 159 -5.00 13.46 -2.86
CA GLY A 159 -4.17 12.28 -3.07
C GLY A 159 -4.88 11.11 -3.72
N ASP A 160 -6.04 11.32 -4.36
CA ASP A 160 -6.61 10.33 -5.27
C ASP A 160 -5.67 10.16 -6.47
N ASP A 161 -5.60 8.93 -6.97
CA ASP A 161 -4.67 8.49 -8.03
C ASP A 161 -3.18 8.60 -7.65
N GLY A 162 -2.87 8.91 -6.38
CA GLY A 162 -1.54 9.00 -5.80
C GLY A 162 -1.21 7.84 -4.85
N TYR A 163 -0.12 7.98 -4.09
CA TYR A 163 0.19 7.04 -3.03
C TYR A 163 -0.79 7.19 -1.87
N ALA A 164 -1.35 6.07 -1.41
CA ALA A 164 -2.32 6.06 -0.31
C ALA A 164 -1.77 6.69 0.98
N LYS A 165 -0.46 6.61 1.21
CA LYS A 165 0.21 7.23 2.38
C LYS A 165 0.22 8.75 2.34
N ASP A 166 0.12 9.33 1.14
CA ASP A 166 0.12 10.79 0.92
C ASP A 166 -1.31 11.34 0.79
N ALA A 167 -2.30 10.45 0.74
CA ALA A 167 -3.71 10.84 0.66
C ALA A 167 -4.20 11.42 1.98
N LYS A 168 -4.91 12.55 1.93
CA LYS A 168 -5.60 13.11 3.08
C LYS A 168 -6.95 12.42 3.24
N LEU A 169 -7.15 11.80 4.39
CA LEU A 169 -8.41 11.23 4.86
C LEU A 169 -9.03 12.16 5.91
N ASN A 170 -10.34 12.09 6.06
CA ASN A 170 -11.07 12.86 7.07
C ASN A 170 -12.16 11.99 7.71
N ILE A 171 -11.97 11.63 8.97
CA ILE A 171 -12.87 10.79 9.76
C ILE A 171 -13.17 9.46 9.02
N PRO A 172 -12.17 8.60 8.75
CA PRO A 172 -12.44 7.27 8.24
C PRO A 172 -13.24 6.45 9.26
N SER A 173 -14.47 6.07 8.89
CA SER A 173 -15.46 5.53 9.83
C SER A 173 -15.78 4.06 9.65
N SER A 174 -15.46 3.49 8.49
CA SER A 174 -15.69 2.07 8.20
C SER A 174 -14.71 1.56 7.14
N LEU A 175 -14.41 0.27 7.21
CA LEU A 175 -13.51 -0.44 6.31
C LEU A 175 -14.18 -1.69 5.75
N ALA A 176 -13.87 -2.03 4.50
CA ALA A 176 -14.21 -3.31 3.90
C ALA A 176 -13.08 -3.77 2.99
N VAL A 177 -12.77 -5.07 3.01
CA VAL A 177 -11.73 -5.67 2.14
C VAL A 177 -12.38 -6.64 1.17
N CYS A 178 -12.07 -6.47 -0.12
CA CYS A 178 -12.50 -7.41 -1.16
C CYS A 178 -11.62 -8.66 -1.22
N ALA A 179 -12.08 -9.67 -1.93
CA ALA A 179 -11.38 -10.94 -2.08
C ALA A 179 -10.01 -10.81 -2.77
N ASP A 180 -9.83 -9.85 -3.65
CA ASP A 180 -8.57 -9.49 -4.33
C ASP A 180 -7.61 -8.66 -3.47
N GLY A 181 -8.06 -8.26 -2.25
CA GLY A 181 -7.29 -7.51 -1.28
C GLY A 181 -7.37 -6.00 -1.43
N GLU A 182 -8.30 -5.48 -2.25
CA GLU A 182 -8.62 -4.06 -2.28
C GLU A 182 -9.35 -3.65 -1.00
N LEU A 183 -8.95 -2.51 -0.44
CA LEU A 183 -9.52 -1.96 0.79
C LEU A 183 -10.40 -0.75 0.47
N TYR A 184 -11.66 -0.83 0.84
CA TYR A 184 -12.63 0.26 0.75
C TYR A 184 -12.72 1.00 2.07
N VAL A 185 -12.77 2.32 2.00
CA VAL A 185 -12.76 3.23 3.13
C VAL A 185 -13.96 4.17 3.04
N ALA A 186 -14.80 4.16 4.05
CA ALA A 186 -15.80 5.22 4.22
C ALA A 186 -15.11 6.45 4.82
N ASP A 187 -14.72 7.39 3.96
CA ASP A 187 -14.06 8.66 4.30
C ASP A 187 -15.15 9.69 4.65
N LEU A 188 -15.75 9.52 5.83
CA LEU A 188 -17.00 10.16 6.25
C LEU A 188 -16.93 11.69 6.21
N GLY A 189 -15.85 12.28 6.74
CA GLY A 189 -15.70 13.72 6.77
C GLY A 189 -15.52 14.35 5.39
N ASN A 190 -15.13 13.57 4.38
CA ASN A 190 -15.05 13.97 2.98
C ASN A 190 -16.28 13.53 2.16
N ILE A 191 -17.23 12.83 2.78
CA ILE A 191 -18.48 12.31 2.14
C ILE A 191 -18.17 11.46 0.90
N ARG A 192 -17.20 10.54 1.03
CA ARG A 192 -16.69 9.73 -0.07
C ARG A 192 -16.45 8.28 0.36
N ILE A 193 -16.59 7.38 -0.61
CA ILE A 193 -16.00 6.04 -0.51
C ILE A 193 -14.71 6.07 -1.32
N ARG A 194 -13.61 5.75 -0.67
CA ARG A 194 -12.31 5.65 -1.32
C ARG A 194 -11.85 4.20 -1.32
N PHE A 195 -11.08 3.82 -2.31
CA PHE A 195 -10.50 2.50 -2.35
C PHE A 195 -8.98 2.58 -2.45
N ILE A 196 -8.32 1.61 -1.83
CA ILE A 196 -6.87 1.49 -1.77
C ILE A 196 -6.53 0.12 -2.34
N ARG A 197 -5.72 0.09 -3.37
CA ARG A 197 -5.23 -1.14 -3.99
C ARG A 197 -3.70 -1.15 -4.03
N LYS A 198 -3.13 -2.33 -4.11
CA LYS A 198 -1.69 -2.46 -4.36
C LYS A 198 -1.39 -1.92 -5.76
N ASN A 199 -0.35 -1.12 -5.87
CA ASN A 199 0.13 -0.64 -7.18
C ASN A 199 0.78 -1.82 -7.94
N LYS A 200 -0.06 -2.64 -8.57
CA LYS A 200 0.32 -3.76 -9.42
C LYS A 200 -0.23 -3.53 -10.81
N PRO A 201 0.48 -3.94 -11.85
CA PRO A 201 -0.09 -3.94 -13.20
C PRO A 201 -1.42 -4.69 -13.21
N PHE A 202 -2.45 -4.12 -13.79
CA PHE A 202 -3.74 -4.78 -14.00
C PHE A 202 -4.12 -4.72 -15.48
N LEU A 203 -4.84 -5.73 -15.94
CA LEU A 203 -5.30 -5.82 -17.31
C LEU A 203 -6.58 -4.99 -17.48
N ASN A 204 -6.53 -3.97 -18.34
CA ASN A 204 -7.68 -3.12 -18.62
C ASN A 204 -8.64 -3.77 -19.64
N THR A 205 -9.76 -3.10 -19.93
CA THR A 205 -10.76 -3.56 -20.91
C THR A 205 -10.27 -3.63 -22.35
N GLN A 206 -9.14 -2.98 -22.66
CA GLN A 206 -8.48 -2.99 -23.96
C GLN A 206 -7.39 -4.08 -24.05
N ASN A 207 -7.31 -4.96 -23.05
CA ASN A 207 -6.33 -6.03 -22.95
C ASN A 207 -4.87 -5.53 -22.86
N MET A 208 -4.67 -4.40 -22.18
CA MET A 208 -3.36 -3.83 -21.88
C MET A 208 -3.11 -3.83 -20.37
N TYR A 209 -1.87 -4.09 -19.97
CA TYR A 209 -1.46 -3.89 -18.58
C TYR A 209 -1.21 -2.42 -18.29
N GLU A 210 -1.81 -1.93 -17.22
CA GLU A 210 -1.63 -0.58 -16.71
C GLU A 210 -0.75 -0.59 -15.46
N LEU A 211 0.24 0.29 -15.43
CA LEU A 211 1.11 0.54 -14.27
C LEU A 211 1.21 2.04 -14.03
N SER A 212 0.68 2.51 -12.92
CA SER A 212 0.74 3.93 -12.56
C SER A 212 2.01 4.26 -11.77
N SER A 213 2.63 5.39 -12.09
CA SER A 213 3.69 6.03 -11.30
C SER A 213 3.17 7.37 -10.73
N PRO A 214 2.66 7.38 -9.49
CA PRO A 214 2.13 8.61 -8.89
C PRO A 214 3.19 9.70 -8.67
N ILE A 215 4.46 9.34 -8.51
CA ILE A 215 5.56 10.30 -8.35
C ILE A 215 5.75 11.08 -9.65
N ASP A 216 5.82 10.37 -10.78
CA ASP A 216 6.05 10.97 -12.09
C ASP A 216 4.74 11.49 -12.71
N GLN A 217 3.59 11.22 -12.08
CA GLN A 217 2.26 11.52 -12.61
C GLN A 217 2.02 10.87 -13.98
N GLU A 218 2.53 9.66 -14.17
CA GLU A 218 2.49 8.93 -15.43
C GLU A 218 1.79 7.57 -15.30
N LEU A 219 1.13 7.16 -16.37
CA LEU A 219 0.52 5.84 -16.56
C LEU A 219 1.23 5.14 -17.72
N TYR A 220 1.85 4.01 -17.42
CA TYR A 220 2.51 3.17 -18.42
C TYR A 220 1.57 2.06 -18.88
N LEU A 221 1.39 1.93 -20.21
CA LEU A 221 0.54 0.90 -20.81
C LEU A 221 1.41 -0.09 -21.59
N PHE A 222 1.24 -1.36 -21.27
CA PHE A 222 1.97 -2.46 -21.87
C PHE A 222 1.00 -3.41 -22.57
N ASP A 223 1.44 -4.06 -23.64
CA ASP A 223 0.69 -5.18 -24.22
C ASP A 223 0.80 -6.44 -23.34
N THR A 224 0.08 -7.50 -23.72
CA THR A 224 0.08 -8.78 -22.99
C THR A 224 1.41 -9.51 -23.04
N SER A 225 2.32 -9.13 -23.93
CA SER A 225 3.70 -9.63 -24.00
C SER A 225 4.69 -8.83 -23.14
N GLY A 226 4.23 -7.74 -22.54
CA GLY A 226 5.04 -6.84 -21.71
C GLY A 226 5.76 -5.74 -22.49
N LYS A 227 5.40 -5.48 -23.76
CA LYS A 227 5.94 -4.35 -24.52
C LYS A 227 5.25 -3.06 -24.09
N HIS A 228 6.03 -2.05 -23.77
CA HIS A 228 5.54 -0.71 -23.42
C HIS A 228 4.99 -0.01 -24.67
N LEU A 229 3.69 0.17 -24.74
CA LEU A 229 3.04 0.78 -25.89
C LEU A 229 2.97 2.30 -25.77
N TYR A 230 2.52 2.79 -24.63
CA TYR A 230 2.27 4.20 -24.39
C TYR A 230 2.63 4.61 -22.98
N THR A 231 3.00 5.89 -22.82
CA THR A 231 2.97 6.60 -21.53
C THR A 231 1.91 7.69 -21.62
N GLN A 232 1.05 7.78 -20.63
CA GLN A 232 0.01 8.81 -20.50
C GLN A 232 0.23 9.64 -19.24
N SER A 233 -0.25 10.89 -19.26
CA SER A 233 -0.37 11.71 -18.07
C SER A 233 -1.51 11.18 -17.19
N LEU A 234 -1.27 10.89 -15.91
CA LEU A 234 -2.31 10.48 -14.96
C LEU A 234 -3.40 11.53 -14.78
N PRO A 235 -3.07 12.85 -14.61
CA PRO A 235 -4.09 13.88 -14.38
C PRO A 235 -4.99 14.16 -15.59
N THR A 236 -4.44 14.07 -16.82
CA THR A 236 -5.16 14.51 -18.03
C THR A 236 -5.56 13.38 -18.96
N GLY A 237 -4.91 12.21 -18.85
CA GLY A 237 -5.08 11.09 -19.77
C GLY A 237 -4.42 11.32 -21.15
N ASP A 238 -3.69 12.42 -21.33
CA ASP A 238 -3.01 12.72 -22.60
C ASP A 238 -1.83 11.77 -22.82
N TYR A 239 -1.62 11.35 -24.07
CA TYR A 239 -0.45 10.58 -24.44
C TYR A 239 0.81 11.43 -24.36
N LEU A 240 1.81 10.99 -23.59
CA LEU A 240 3.12 11.62 -23.46
C LEU A 240 4.12 11.02 -24.44
N TYR A 241 4.17 9.68 -24.50
CA TYR A 241 5.08 8.92 -25.36
C TYR A 241 4.39 7.73 -26.01
N ASN A 242 4.82 7.45 -27.24
CA ASN A 242 4.41 6.28 -28.02
C ASN A 242 5.66 5.50 -28.44
N PHE A 243 5.63 4.18 -28.36
CA PHE A 243 6.75 3.28 -28.62
C PHE A 243 6.46 2.40 -29.83
N THR A 244 7.41 2.32 -30.77
CA THR A 244 7.33 1.46 -31.95
C THR A 244 8.41 0.40 -31.90
N TYR A 245 8.09 -0.79 -32.38
CA TYR A 245 8.93 -1.97 -32.29
C TYR A 245 9.22 -2.61 -33.66
N THR A 246 10.33 -3.34 -33.75
CA THR A 246 10.60 -4.29 -34.87
C THR A 246 9.66 -5.50 -34.77
N GLY A 247 9.65 -6.34 -35.81
CA GLY A 247 8.96 -7.64 -35.77
C GLY A 247 9.46 -8.54 -34.64
N ASP A 248 10.74 -8.42 -34.28
CA ASP A 248 11.39 -9.19 -33.22
C ASP A 248 11.14 -8.63 -31.81
N GLY A 249 10.48 -7.45 -31.70
CA GLY A 249 10.08 -6.86 -30.44
C GLY A 249 11.05 -5.84 -29.85
N ASP A 250 11.98 -5.37 -30.62
CA ASP A 250 12.94 -4.33 -30.22
C ASP A 250 12.39 -2.92 -30.48
N VAL A 251 12.54 -1.99 -29.53
CA VAL A 251 12.17 -0.57 -29.71
C VAL A 251 12.97 0.07 -30.84
N THR A 252 12.30 0.67 -31.80
CA THR A 252 12.90 1.39 -32.93
C THR A 252 12.69 2.88 -32.89
N LEU A 253 11.55 3.30 -32.34
CA LEU A 253 11.15 4.71 -32.32
C LEU A 253 10.37 5.02 -31.06
N ILE A 254 10.68 6.16 -30.46
CA ILE A 254 9.89 6.78 -29.38
C ILE A 254 9.43 8.15 -29.90
N THR A 255 8.13 8.39 -29.86
CA THR A 255 7.55 9.66 -30.29
C THR A 255 6.85 10.34 -29.13
N ASP A 256 7.11 11.63 -28.89
CA ASP A 256 6.37 12.42 -27.91
C ASP A 256 5.05 12.99 -28.48
N ASN A 257 4.25 13.65 -27.64
CA ASN A 257 2.99 14.28 -28.03
C ASN A 257 3.15 15.49 -28.97
N ASN A 258 4.36 16.04 -29.12
CA ASN A 258 4.69 17.14 -30.04
C ASN A 258 5.20 16.65 -31.40
N GLY A 259 5.32 15.33 -31.57
CA GLY A 259 5.85 14.71 -32.77
C GLY A 259 7.38 14.65 -32.83
N ASN A 260 8.08 14.98 -31.73
CA ASN A 260 9.52 14.76 -31.65
C ASN A 260 9.83 13.27 -31.59
N MET A 261 10.89 12.84 -32.28
CA MET A 261 11.21 11.44 -32.47
C MET A 261 12.61 11.09 -31.99
N VAL A 262 12.71 10.06 -31.16
CA VAL A 262 13.98 9.41 -30.80
C VAL A 262 14.08 8.09 -31.57
N ASN A 263 15.06 8.00 -32.46
CA ASN A 263 15.32 6.80 -33.25
C ASN A 263 16.39 5.93 -32.59
N VAL A 264 16.09 4.66 -32.39
CA VAL A 264 17.04 3.65 -31.87
C VAL A 264 17.69 2.93 -33.05
N ARG A 265 18.99 3.06 -33.22
CA ARG A 265 19.76 2.36 -34.25
C ARG A 265 20.44 1.15 -33.65
N ARG A 266 20.35 0.02 -34.36
CA ARG A 266 20.84 -1.29 -33.93
C ARG A 266 21.84 -1.87 -34.91
N ASP A 267 22.67 -2.78 -34.46
CA ASP A 267 23.54 -3.59 -35.30
C ASP A 267 22.77 -4.76 -35.97
N SER A 268 23.46 -5.57 -36.74
CA SER A 268 22.89 -6.75 -37.43
C SER A 268 22.45 -7.86 -36.46
N THR A 269 22.83 -7.80 -35.20
CA THR A 269 22.42 -8.76 -34.17
C THR A 269 21.23 -8.26 -33.32
N GLY A 270 20.69 -7.06 -33.63
CA GLY A 270 19.62 -6.43 -32.89
C GLY A 270 20.08 -5.62 -31.67
N MET A 271 21.38 -5.54 -31.40
CA MET A 271 21.89 -4.77 -30.26
C MET A 271 21.85 -3.26 -30.53
N PRO A 272 21.38 -2.42 -29.57
CA PRO A 272 21.38 -0.97 -29.74
C PRO A 272 22.80 -0.42 -29.80
N LEU A 273 23.05 0.45 -30.80
CA LEU A 273 24.34 1.12 -31.00
C LEU A 273 24.29 2.58 -30.62
N TRP A 274 23.23 3.30 -31.06
CA TRP A 274 23.06 4.72 -30.73
C TRP A 274 21.60 5.13 -30.85
N LEU A 275 21.30 6.24 -30.20
CA LEU A 275 20.03 6.97 -30.26
C LEU A 275 20.22 8.26 -31.02
N VAL A 276 19.31 8.61 -31.92
CA VAL A 276 19.27 9.89 -32.59
C VAL A 276 18.06 10.65 -32.06
N VAL A 277 18.28 11.79 -31.39
CA VAL A 277 17.23 12.63 -30.83
C VAL A 277 16.78 13.72 -31.83
N PRO A 278 15.67 14.44 -31.59
CA PRO A 278 15.06 15.34 -32.56
C PRO A 278 15.96 16.47 -33.06
N ASP A 279 16.90 16.95 -32.24
CA ASP A 279 17.89 17.99 -32.62
C ASP A 279 19.08 17.43 -33.43
N GLY A 280 19.07 16.12 -33.74
CA GLY A 280 20.14 15.45 -34.48
C GLY A 280 21.32 15.00 -33.62
N GLN A 281 21.29 15.26 -32.31
CA GLN A 281 22.35 14.77 -31.42
C GLN A 281 22.33 13.24 -31.34
N VAL A 282 23.52 12.64 -31.23
CA VAL A 282 23.69 11.19 -31.17
C VAL A 282 24.21 10.77 -29.79
N TYR A 283 23.52 9.84 -29.18
CA TYR A 283 23.91 9.18 -27.93
C TYR A 283 24.34 7.76 -28.22
N TRP A 284 25.60 7.47 -27.99
CA TRP A 284 26.17 6.13 -28.18
C TRP A 284 25.85 5.25 -26.99
N VAL A 285 25.49 4.01 -27.27
CA VAL A 285 25.10 3.00 -26.25
C VAL A 285 26.09 1.87 -26.28
N THR A 286 26.64 1.50 -25.12
CA THR A 286 27.50 0.33 -24.96
C THR A 286 26.79 -0.73 -24.15
N MET A 287 26.76 -1.95 -24.68
CA MET A 287 26.15 -3.10 -24.02
C MET A 287 27.23 -3.97 -23.35
N GLY A 288 26.91 -4.54 -22.20
CA GLY A 288 27.74 -5.55 -21.53
C GLY A 288 27.58 -6.93 -22.16
N THR A 289 28.40 -7.89 -21.68
CA THR A 289 28.41 -9.29 -22.19
C THR A 289 27.09 -10.04 -22.02
N ASN A 290 26.26 -9.58 -21.07
CA ASN A 290 24.91 -10.13 -20.79
C ASN A 290 23.79 -9.35 -21.46
N SER A 291 24.07 -8.56 -22.50
CA SER A 291 23.13 -7.68 -23.20
C SER A 291 22.50 -6.62 -22.31
N ALA A 292 23.06 -6.32 -21.15
CA ALA A 292 22.62 -5.24 -20.28
C ALA A 292 23.31 -3.92 -20.67
N LEU A 293 22.61 -2.81 -20.51
CA LEU A 293 23.13 -1.47 -20.81
C LEU A 293 24.30 -1.12 -19.88
N LYS A 294 25.51 -0.93 -20.44
CA LYS A 294 26.73 -0.63 -19.67
C LYS A 294 26.97 0.87 -19.56
N SER A 295 26.91 1.60 -20.67
CA SER A 295 27.12 3.05 -20.64
C SER A 295 26.38 3.77 -21.75
N VAL A 296 26.16 5.07 -21.54
CA VAL A 296 25.67 6.03 -22.53
C VAL A 296 26.68 7.16 -22.64
N THR A 297 27.10 7.48 -23.87
CA THR A 297 28.09 8.54 -24.15
C THR A 297 27.58 9.48 -25.24
N THR A 298 28.01 10.74 -25.22
CA THR A 298 27.78 11.71 -26.30
C THR A 298 29.05 12.49 -26.54
N GLN A 299 29.43 12.69 -27.84
CA GLN A 299 30.62 13.46 -28.24
C GLN A 299 31.89 13.13 -27.42
N GLY A 300 32.07 11.87 -26.99
CA GLY A 300 33.20 11.44 -26.19
C GLY A 300 33.04 11.66 -24.68
N HIS A 301 31.95 12.21 -24.20
CA HIS A 301 31.64 12.36 -22.79
C HIS A 301 30.74 11.23 -22.30
N GLU A 302 31.08 10.63 -21.17
CA GLU A 302 30.26 9.59 -20.54
C GLU A 302 29.16 10.23 -19.71
N LEU A 303 27.90 10.02 -20.10
CA LEU A 303 26.72 10.58 -19.43
C LEU A 303 26.24 9.68 -18.28
N ALA A 304 26.32 8.38 -18.48
CA ALA A 304 25.90 7.41 -17.49
C ALA A 304 26.67 6.10 -17.65
N MET A 305 26.99 5.48 -16.51
CA MET A 305 27.55 4.13 -16.42
C MET A 305 26.70 3.29 -15.46
N MET A 306 26.45 2.04 -15.83
CA MET A 306 25.66 1.09 -15.05
C MET A 306 26.46 -0.18 -14.74
N THR A 307 26.25 -0.71 -13.54
CA THR A 307 26.71 -2.04 -13.15
C THR A 307 25.57 -2.88 -12.64
N TYR A 308 25.75 -4.21 -12.66
CA TYR A 308 24.68 -5.14 -12.35
C TYR A 308 25.14 -6.17 -11.31
N HIS A 309 24.20 -6.71 -10.52
CA HIS A 309 24.45 -7.77 -9.54
C HIS A 309 24.74 -9.11 -10.23
N GLY A 310 26.00 -9.45 -10.40
CA GLY A 310 26.43 -10.70 -11.05
C GLY A 310 25.75 -10.90 -12.41
N ASN A 311 25.11 -12.06 -12.61
CA ASN A 311 24.38 -12.41 -13.84
C ASN A 311 22.86 -12.23 -13.71
N SER A 312 22.37 -11.61 -12.64
CA SER A 312 20.92 -11.49 -12.37
C SER A 312 20.21 -10.52 -13.30
N GLY A 313 20.94 -9.59 -13.95
CA GLY A 313 20.37 -8.48 -14.71
C GLY A 313 19.79 -7.35 -13.84
N LEU A 314 19.87 -7.48 -12.51
CA LEU A 314 19.44 -6.42 -11.59
C LEU A 314 20.50 -5.33 -11.52
N LEU A 315 20.07 -4.07 -11.63
CA LEU A 315 20.93 -2.90 -11.57
C LEU A 315 21.55 -2.77 -10.17
N ALA A 316 22.88 -2.73 -10.09
CA ALA A 316 23.60 -2.54 -8.84
C ALA A 316 23.97 -1.07 -8.61
N THR A 317 24.50 -0.40 -9.66
CA THR A 317 24.85 1.02 -9.57
C THR A 317 24.52 1.75 -10.86
N LYS A 318 24.25 3.06 -10.72
CA LYS A 318 24.18 4.02 -11.83
C LYS A 318 24.99 5.25 -11.47
N SER A 319 26.00 5.57 -12.24
CA SER A 319 26.79 6.81 -12.12
C SER A 319 26.37 7.80 -13.20
N ASN A 320 26.40 9.09 -12.89
CA ASN A 320 26.17 10.15 -13.86
C ASN A 320 27.50 10.79 -14.35
N GLU A 321 27.42 11.74 -15.26
CA GLU A 321 28.57 12.47 -15.83
C GLU A 321 29.49 13.16 -14.80
N ASN A 322 28.94 13.49 -13.62
CA ASN A 322 29.68 14.13 -12.52
C ASN A 322 30.28 13.12 -11.54
N GLY A 323 30.15 11.81 -11.82
CA GLY A 323 30.66 10.73 -10.95
C GLY A 323 29.77 10.42 -9.75
N TRP A 324 28.58 11.04 -9.61
CA TRP A 324 27.63 10.69 -8.57
C TRP A 324 27.05 9.31 -8.84
N THR A 325 27.16 8.43 -7.86
CA THR A 325 26.73 7.03 -7.99
C THR A 325 25.55 6.73 -7.07
N THR A 326 24.47 6.23 -7.66
CA THR A 326 23.31 5.68 -6.95
C THR A 326 23.49 4.17 -6.83
N PHE A 327 23.28 3.62 -5.64
CA PHE A 327 23.31 2.20 -5.35
C PHE A 327 21.89 1.66 -5.25
N TYR A 328 21.67 0.47 -5.78
CA TYR A 328 20.39 -0.24 -5.77
C TYR A 328 20.58 -1.57 -5.03
N GLU A 329 19.71 -1.86 -4.04
CA GLU A 329 19.70 -3.08 -3.23
C GLU A 329 18.59 -4.05 -3.70
#